data_1e58fb8f57f3e34a41bd0329a6d29e15
#
_entry.id   1e58fb8f57f3e34a41bd0329a6d29e15
#
_cell.length_a   1.000
_cell.length_b   1.000
_cell.length_c   1.000
_cell.angle_alpha   90.00
_cell.angle_beta   90.00
_cell.angle_gamma   90.00
#
_symmetry.space_group_name_H-M   'P 1'
#
loop_
_entity.id
_entity.type
_entity.pdbx_description
1 polymer ?
#
loop_
_entity_poly.entity_id
_entity_poly.type
_entity_poly.pdbx_seq_one_letter_code
_entity_poly.pdbx_strand_id
1 'polypeptide(L)'
;MTNIDEIAPDLFRISVYVAEIDMQFNHFLVRDNEPMFFHAGLKAMFPLLRDAVATLVNPTRLRYLAWSHFESDECGALNEWLLIAPARIRII
;
A
#
# COMPACT_ATOMS: atom_id res chain seq x y z
N MET A 1 2.80 -13.27 6.55
CA MET A 1 3.52 -12.45 7.54
C MET A 1 3.77 -11.06 6.96
N THR A 2 3.52 -10.03 7.75
CA THR A 2 3.66 -8.64 7.31
C THR A 2 4.72 -7.95 8.16
N ASN A 3 5.69 -7.32 7.50
CA ASN A 3 6.74 -6.55 8.17
C ASN A 3 6.70 -5.10 7.71
N ILE A 4 7.02 -4.19 8.64
CA ILE A 4 7.07 -2.75 8.35
C ILE A 4 8.45 -2.26 8.76
N ASP A 5 9.19 -1.67 7.81
CA ASP A 5 10.52 -1.10 8.04
C ASP A 5 10.56 0.34 7.58
N GLU A 6 11.02 1.22 8.45
CA GLU A 6 11.30 2.61 8.04
C GLU A 6 12.69 2.64 7.39
N ILE A 7 12.72 2.75 6.05
CA ILE A 7 13.96 2.66 5.28
C ILE A 7 14.61 4.01 5.04
N ALA A 8 13.87 5.09 5.26
CA ALA A 8 14.34 6.46 5.25
C ALA A 8 13.33 7.28 6.06
N PRO A 9 13.64 8.50 6.49
CA PRO A 9 12.68 9.30 7.27
C PRO A 9 11.33 9.39 6.56
N ASP A 10 10.27 8.90 7.22
CA ASP A 10 8.89 8.89 6.73
C ASP A 10 8.67 8.10 5.44
N LEU A 11 9.60 7.21 5.08
CA LEU A 11 9.46 6.26 3.97
C LEU A 11 9.49 4.84 4.54
N PHE A 12 8.38 4.13 4.41
CA PHE A 12 8.21 2.80 4.98
C PHE A 12 8.06 1.74 3.89
N ARG A 13 8.75 0.62 4.08
CA ARG A 13 8.53 -0.56 3.26
C ARG A 13 7.62 -1.50 4.03
N ILE A 14 6.50 -1.87 3.42
CA ILE A 14 5.58 -2.86 3.94
C ILE A 14 5.76 -4.13 3.12
N SER A 15 6.25 -5.20 3.75
CA SER A 15 6.55 -6.46 3.08
C SER A 15 5.55 -7.52 3.50
N VAL A 16 5.00 -8.23 2.54
CA VAL A 16 4.10 -9.36 2.78
C VAL A 16 4.72 -10.61 2.18
N TYR A 17 5.01 -11.60 3.02
CA TYR A 17 5.53 -12.88 2.56
C TYR A 17 4.38 -13.89 2.45
N VAL A 18 4.24 -14.49 1.28
CA VAL A 18 3.22 -15.50 1.00
C VAL A 18 3.93 -16.85 0.89
N ALA A 19 3.85 -17.66 1.95
CA ALA A 19 4.60 -18.91 2.06
C ALA A 19 4.20 -19.94 1.00
N GLU A 20 2.94 -19.98 0.62
CA GLU A 20 2.40 -20.96 -0.34
C GLU A 20 3.07 -20.87 -1.71
N ILE A 21 3.56 -19.69 -2.08
CA ILE A 21 4.23 -19.47 -3.37
C ILE A 21 5.65 -19.00 -3.17
N ASP A 22 6.14 -18.94 -1.92
CA ASP A 22 7.49 -18.51 -1.57
C ASP A 22 7.86 -17.18 -2.23
N MET A 23 6.98 -16.19 -2.09
CA MET A 23 7.20 -14.84 -2.66
C MET A 23 6.98 -13.77 -1.61
N GLN A 24 7.84 -12.76 -1.66
CA GLN A 24 7.68 -11.55 -0.87
C GLN A 24 7.24 -10.42 -1.79
N PHE A 25 6.18 -9.71 -1.38
CA PHE A 25 5.69 -8.54 -2.08
C PHE A 25 6.02 -7.30 -1.26
N ASN A 26 6.55 -6.28 -1.90
CA ASN A 26 6.96 -5.05 -1.24
C ASN A 26 6.10 -3.88 -1.69
N HIS A 27 5.67 -3.10 -0.70
CA HIS A 27 4.86 -1.91 -0.90
C HIS A 27 5.52 -0.78 -0.13
N PHE A 28 5.31 0.46 -0.58
CA PHE A 28 5.98 1.60 0.04
C PHE A 28 4.97 2.66 0.41
N LEU A 29 5.12 3.21 1.62
CA LEU A 29 4.29 4.31 2.10
C LEU A 29 5.18 5.52 2.37
N VAL A 30 4.87 6.64 1.73
CA VAL A 30 5.46 7.93 2.07
C VAL A 30 4.50 8.63 3.02
N ARG A 31 4.95 8.85 4.26
CA ARG A 31 4.15 9.51 5.29
C ARG A 31 4.43 11.01 5.26
N ASP A 32 3.45 11.77 4.81
CA ASP A 32 3.53 13.21 4.67
C ASP A 32 2.12 13.79 4.85
N ASN A 33 1.96 15.09 4.70
CA ASN A 33 0.64 15.73 4.73
C ASN A 33 -0.27 15.19 3.64
N GLU A 34 0.31 14.80 2.50
CA GLU A 34 -0.40 14.14 1.41
C GLU A 34 0.23 12.76 1.17
N PRO A 35 -0.12 11.75 1.99
CA PRO A 35 0.54 10.45 1.93
C PRO A 35 0.36 9.75 0.59
N MET A 36 1.42 9.04 0.17
CA MET A 36 1.40 8.23 -1.05
C MET A 36 1.65 6.77 -0.71
N PHE A 37 0.85 5.87 -1.31
CA PHE A 37 1.06 4.44 -1.23
C PHE A 37 1.46 3.91 -2.60
N PHE A 38 2.61 3.25 -2.67
CA PHE A 38 3.18 2.75 -3.90
C PHE A 38 3.04 1.24 -3.93
N HIS A 39 2.49 0.70 -5.00
CA HIS A 39 2.08 -0.71 -5.17
C HIS A 39 0.90 -1.06 -4.25
N ALA A 40 -0.30 -0.96 -4.80
CA ALA A 40 -1.54 -1.17 -4.05
C ALA A 40 -1.73 -2.62 -3.56
N GLY A 41 -1.02 -3.57 -4.17
CA GLY A 41 -1.05 -4.98 -3.78
C GLY A 41 -2.10 -5.79 -4.51
N LEU A 42 -2.03 -7.11 -4.31
CA LEU A 42 -3.08 -8.02 -4.78
C LEU A 42 -4.38 -7.72 -4.04
N LYS A 43 -5.50 -7.95 -4.70
CA LYS A 43 -6.81 -7.71 -4.10
C LYS A 43 -6.96 -8.44 -2.76
N ALA A 44 -6.51 -9.69 -2.69
CA ALA A 44 -6.60 -10.49 -1.47
C ALA A 44 -5.72 -9.96 -0.33
N MET A 45 -4.72 -9.15 -0.63
CA MET A 45 -3.84 -8.55 0.38
C MET A 45 -4.41 -7.28 1.00
N PHE A 46 -5.50 -6.74 0.45
CA PHE A 46 -6.00 -5.44 0.87
C PHE A 46 -6.22 -5.33 2.39
N PRO A 47 -6.88 -6.30 3.07
CA PRO A 47 -7.08 -6.16 4.51
C PRO A 47 -5.76 -6.07 5.29
N LEU A 48 -4.75 -6.88 4.91
CA LEU A 48 -3.44 -6.85 5.55
C LEU A 48 -2.74 -5.51 5.35
N LEU A 49 -2.75 -5.02 4.11
CA LEU A 49 -2.08 -3.77 3.77
C LEU A 49 -2.80 -2.57 4.38
N ARG A 50 -4.14 -2.58 4.37
CA ARG A 50 -4.93 -1.53 5.03
C ARG A 50 -4.56 -1.44 6.50
N ASP A 51 -4.49 -2.58 7.20
CA ASP A 51 -4.18 -2.59 8.61
C ASP A 51 -2.75 -2.14 8.88
N ALA A 52 -1.79 -2.53 8.02
CA ALA A 52 -0.41 -2.09 8.12
C ALA A 52 -0.29 -0.57 7.91
N VAL A 53 -0.94 -0.04 6.90
CA VAL A 53 -0.97 1.41 6.64
C VAL A 53 -1.59 2.15 7.81
N ALA A 54 -2.65 1.58 8.42
CA ALA A 54 -3.35 2.22 9.53
C ALA A 54 -2.47 2.39 10.76
N THR A 55 -1.41 1.60 10.92
CA THR A 55 -0.46 1.79 12.02
C THR A 55 0.45 3.01 11.82
N LEU A 56 0.53 3.54 10.60
CA LEU A 56 1.42 4.62 10.23
C LEU A 56 0.68 5.91 9.90
N VAL A 57 -0.41 5.82 9.16
CA VAL A 57 -1.27 6.94 8.81
C VAL A 57 -2.71 6.46 8.80
N ASN A 58 -3.66 7.37 8.94
CA ASN A 58 -5.07 7.03 8.73
C ASN A 58 -5.28 6.74 7.24
N PRO A 59 -5.73 5.52 6.86
CA PRO A 59 -5.86 5.18 5.43
C PRO A 59 -6.80 6.10 4.65
N THR A 60 -7.79 6.71 5.32
CA THR A 60 -8.70 7.66 4.67
C THR A 60 -8.00 8.96 4.29
N ARG A 61 -6.76 9.16 4.75
CA ARG A 61 -5.97 10.34 4.44
C ARG A 61 -5.03 10.13 3.25
N LEU A 62 -4.96 8.92 2.69
CA LEU A 62 -4.14 8.67 1.51
C LEU A 62 -4.54 9.61 0.39
N ARG A 63 -3.54 10.21 -0.27
CA ARG A 63 -3.72 11.19 -1.33
C ARG A 63 -3.35 10.64 -2.69
N TYR A 64 -2.31 9.80 -2.75
CA TYR A 64 -1.80 9.27 -4.01
C TYR A 64 -1.65 7.77 -3.96
N LEU A 65 -2.01 7.11 -5.07
CA LEU A 65 -1.66 5.72 -5.34
C LEU A 65 -0.79 5.72 -6.60
N ALA A 66 0.29 4.95 -6.57
CA ALA A 66 1.19 4.82 -7.70
C ALA A 66 1.67 3.37 -7.83
N TRP A 67 2.15 3.03 -9.02
CA TRP A 67 2.78 1.73 -9.28
C TRP A 67 3.71 1.88 -10.47
N SER A 68 4.70 0.96 -10.58
CA SER A 68 5.67 1.00 -11.67
C SER A 68 5.17 0.24 -12.90
N HIS A 69 4.38 -0.82 -12.71
CA HIS A 69 3.81 -1.63 -13.78
C HIS A 69 2.34 -1.88 -13.50
N PHE A 70 1.57 -2.04 -14.57
CA PHE A 70 0.14 -2.33 -14.45
C PHE A 70 -0.06 -3.84 -14.34
N GLU A 71 0.32 -4.40 -13.18
CA GLU A 71 0.22 -5.82 -12.88
C GLU A 71 -0.59 -6.02 -11.61
N SER A 72 -1.14 -7.23 -11.42
CA SER A 72 -2.08 -7.49 -10.32
C SER A 72 -1.45 -7.35 -8.93
N ASP A 73 -0.15 -7.63 -8.78
CA ASP A 73 0.52 -7.46 -7.49
C ASP A 73 0.80 -5.99 -7.16
N GLU A 74 0.75 -5.10 -8.15
CA GLU A 74 1.00 -3.67 -7.96
C GLU A 74 -0.27 -2.85 -7.91
N CYS A 75 -1.34 -3.25 -8.61
CA CYS A 75 -2.56 -2.47 -8.70
C CYS A 75 -3.85 -3.29 -8.56
N GLY A 76 -3.76 -4.57 -8.17
CA GLY A 76 -4.94 -5.43 -8.06
C GLY A 76 -5.98 -4.96 -7.05
N ALA A 77 -5.52 -4.32 -5.95
CA ALA A 77 -6.41 -3.79 -4.91
C ALA A 77 -6.79 -2.33 -5.14
N LEU A 78 -6.56 -1.78 -6.32
CA LEU A 78 -6.79 -0.37 -6.61
C LEU A 78 -8.19 0.09 -6.21
N ASN A 79 -9.22 -0.67 -6.61
CA ASN A 79 -10.60 -0.29 -6.32
C ASN A 79 -10.89 -0.28 -4.83
N GLU A 80 -10.32 -1.22 -4.07
CA GLU A 80 -10.49 -1.29 -2.63
C GLU A 80 -9.93 -0.04 -1.95
N TRP A 81 -8.73 0.40 -2.38
CA TRP A 81 -8.13 1.63 -1.85
C TRP A 81 -8.95 2.87 -2.21
N LEU A 82 -9.46 2.94 -3.45
CA LEU A 82 -10.28 4.06 -3.88
C LEU A 82 -11.59 4.16 -3.08
N LEU A 83 -12.15 3.03 -2.65
CA LEU A 83 -13.37 3.03 -1.85
C LEU A 83 -13.17 3.61 -0.44
N ILE A 84 -11.95 3.54 0.10
CA ILE A 84 -11.64 4.11 1.42
C ILE A 84 -11.72 5.63 1.40
N ALA A 85 -11.21 6.26 0.32
CA ALA A 85 -11.14 7.72 0.24
C ALA A 85 -11.41 8.18 -1.21
N PRO A 86 -12.61 7.96 -1.73
CA PRO A 86 -12.90 8.15 -3.17
C PRO A 86 -12.75 9.60 -3.64
N ALA A 87 -12.98 10.57 -2.75
CA ALA A 87 -12.88 11.99 -3.13
C ALA A 87 -11.47 12.53 -2.94
N ARG A 88 -10.56 11.75 -2.36
CA ARG A 88 -9.23 12.23 -1.96
C ARG A 88 -8.10 11.63 -2.79
N ILE A 89 -8.17 10.31 -3.06
CA ILE A 89 -7.07 9.59 -3.71
C ILE A 89 -6.96 9.98 -5.18
N ARG A 90 -5.73 10.29 -5.58
CA ARG A 90 -5.37 10.51 -6.99
C ARG A 90 -4.37 9.46 -7.42
N ILE A 91 -4.50 9.02 -8.66
CA ILE A 91 -3.61 8.03 -9.28
C ILE A 91 -2.56 8.79 -10.09
N ILE A 92 -1.30 8.44 -9.89
CA ILE A 92 -0.19 9.06 -10.59
C ILE A 92 0.72 8.02 -11.26
#